data_6dcae4eaab0fb8096144e4db43f26d98
#
_entry.id   6dcae4eaab0fb8096144e4db43f26d98
#
_cell.length_a   1.000
_cell.length_b   1.000
_cell.length_c   1.000
_cell.angle_alpha   90.00
_cell.angle_beta   90.00
_cell.angle_gamma   90.00
#
_symmetry.space_group_name_H-M   'P 1'
#
loop_
_entity.id
_entity.type
_entity.pdbx_description
1 polymer ?
#
loop_
_entity_poly.entity_id
_entity_poly.type
_entity_poly.pdbx_seq_one_letter_code
_entity_poly.pdbx_strand_id
1 'polypeptide(L)'
;PYTTLFRSYICRSGDTHYRIPIANILYFVSDRRQVACVTAGREYTFYGKLDTVAAEVGADFVRIHQRYLVRTGAVDRMEGGEVVLRDGRRLPVSRSCQPSALLAFTRAELEG
;
A
#
# COMPACT_ATOMS: atom_id res chain seq x y z
N PRO A 1 14.38 -0.44 16.91
CA PRO A 1 13.13 -0.43 16.16
C PRO A 1 13.24 -1.20 14.86
N TYR A 2 12.17 -1.80 14.47
CA TYR A 2 12.13 -2.55 13.23
C TYR A 2 11.95 -1.62 12.05
N THR A 3 12.70 -1.88 10.98
CA THR A 3 12.51 -1.19 9.73
C THR A 3 11.54 -1.99 8.86
N THR A 4 11.04 -1.38 7.78
CA THR A 4 10.17 -2.04 6.81
C THR A 4 10.80 -3.33 6.26
N LEU A 5 12.13 -3.39 6.16
CA LEU A 5 12.83 -4.54 5.63
C LEU A 5 12.61 -5.82 6.44
N PHE A 6 12.37 -5.68 7.74
CA PHE A 6 12.26 -6.84 8.63
C PHE A 6 10.82 -7.20 8.98
N ARG A 7 9.85 -6.45 8.49
CA ARG A 7 8.44 -6.70 8.75
C ARG A 7 7.81 -7.46 7.59
N SER A 8 6.85 -8.29 7.95
CA SER A 8 6.10 -9.06 6.96
C SER A 8 4.61 -8.92 7.20
N TYR A 9 3.84 -9.07 6.13
CA TYR A 9 2.40 -9.16 6.18
C TYR A 9 2.01 -10.61 5.91
N ILE A 10 1.10 -11.15 6.71
CA ILE A 10 0.61 -12.51 6.50
C ILE A 10 -0.72 -12.42 5.75
N CYS A 11 -0.71 -12.90 4.51
CA CYS A 11 -1.89 -12.91 3.66
C CYS A 11 -2.52 -14.30 3.67
N ARG A 12 -3.79 -14.37 4.06
CA ARG A 12 -4.53 -15.62 4.08
C ARG A 12 -5.38 -15.74 2.83
N SER A 13 -5.02 -16.67 1.96
CA SER A 13 -5.77 -16.92 0.73
C SER A 13 -6.19 -18.39 0.73
N GLY A 14 -7.46 -18.65 1.04
CA GLY A 14 -7.93 -20.01 1.24
C GLY A 14 -7.24 -20.67 2.42
N ASP A 15 -6.64 -21.82 2.20
CA ASP A 15 -5.89 -22.56 3.22
C ASP A 15 -4.42 -22.17 3.27
N THR A 16 -4.00 -21.26 2.41
CA THR A 16 -2.58 -20.89 2.31
C THR A 16 -2.32 -19.57 3.01
N HIS A 17 -1.27 -19.54 3.81
CA HIS A 17 -0.80 -18.32 4.47
C HIS A 17 0.53 -17.93 3.85
N TYR A 18 0.53 -16.78 3.17
CA TYR A 18 1.74 -16.26 2.54
C TYR A 18 2.39 -15.23 3.44
N ARG A 19 3.68 -15.36 3.65
CA ARG A 19 4.46 -14.34 4.35
C ARG A 19 5.07 -13.42 3.30
N ILE A 20 4.63 -12.17 3.27
CA ILE A 20 5.07 -11.23 2.26
C ILE A 20 5.84 -10.11 2.95
N PRO A 21 7.14 -9.95 2.67
CA PRO A 21 7.88 -8.82 3.24
C PRO A 21 7.22 -7.50 2.87
N ILE A 22 7.05 -6.63 3.84
CA ILE A 22 6.41 -5.33 3.61
C ILE A 22 7.13 -4.57 2.50
N ALA A 23 8.47 -4.63 2.48
CA ALA A 23 9.26 -3.94 1.46
C ALA A 23 8.95 -4.40 0.03
N ASN A 24 8.38 -5.57 -0.15
CA ASN A 24 8.01 -6.09 -1.47
C ASN A 24 6.61 -5.70 -1.91
N ILE A 25 5.80 -5.17 -1.01
CA ILE A 25 4.42 -4.79 -1.31
C ILE A 25 4.41 -3.39 -1.92
N LEU A 26 3.74 -3.25 -3.05
CA LEU A 26 3.55 -1.96 -3.71
C LEU A 26 2.31 -1.26 -3.18
N TYR A 27 1.20 -1.98 -3.18
CA TYR A 27 -0.06 -1.44 -2.69
C TYR A 27 -1.08 -2.54 -2.47
N PHE A 28 -2.16 -2.19 -1.79
CA PHE A 28 -3.36 -3.01 -1.67
C PHE A 28 -4.49 -2.31 -2.41
N VAL A 29 -5.30 -3.08 -3.10
CA VAL A 29 -6.49 -2.55 -3.78
C VAL A 29 -7.70 -3.39 -3.41
N SER A 30 -8.80 -2.72 -3.07
CA SER A 30 -10.04 -3.42 -2.74
C SER A 30 -10.97 -3.45 -3.94
N ASP A 31 -11.66 -4.58 -4.11
CA ASP A 31 -12.68 -4.76 -5.11
C ASP A 31 -13.81 -5.56 -4.49
N ARG A 32 -14.89 -4.88 -4.14
CA ARG A 32 -16.02 -5.49 -3.43
C ARG A 32 -15.59 -6.05 -2.09
N ARG A 33 -15.65 -7.36 -1.91
CA ARG A 33 -15.31 -8.04 -0.65
C ARG A 33 -13.88 -8.56 -0.61
N GLN A 34 -13.13 -8.34 -1.68
CA GLN A 34 -11.78 -8.84 -1.80
C GLN A 34 -10.77 -7.72 -1.77
N VAL A 35 -9.58 -8.05 -1.29
CA VAL A 35 -8.42 -7.17 -1.32
C VAL A 35 -7.31 -7.90 -2.04
N ALA A 36 -6.62 -7.21 -2.92
CA ALA A 36 -5.43 -7.74 -3.57
C ALA A 36 -4.19 -7.06 -2.99
N CYS A 37 -3.23 -7.87 -2.55
CA CYS A 37 -1.91 -7.41 -2.14
C CYS A 37 -1.02 -7.50 -3.38
N VAL A 38 -0.59 -6.37 -3.89
CA VAL A 38 0.12 -6.29 -5.16
C VAL A 38 1.61 -6.10 -4.91
N THR A 39 2.40 -7.03 -5.42
CA THR A 39 3.86 -6.93 -5.43
C THR A 39 4.32 -6.79 -6.89
N ALA A 40 5.61 -6.57 -7.10
CA ALA A 40 6.14 -6.37 -8.44
C ALA A 40 5.90 -7.57 -9.36
N GLY A 41 5.93 -8.78 -8.82
CA GLY A 41 5.84 -10.00 -9.61
C GLY A 41 4.55 -10.80 -9.42
N ARG A 42 3.70 -10.42 -8.48
CA ARG A 42 2.56 -11.25 -8.13
C ARG A 42 1.49 -10.47 -7.37
N GLU A 43 0.25 -10.93 -7.47
CA GLU A 43 -0.86 -10.45 -6.66
C GLU A 43 -1.38 -11.59 -5.79
N TYR A 44 -1.74 -11.24 -4.56
CA TYR A 44 -2.34 -12.16 -3.60
C TYR A 44 -3.74 -11.64 -3.25
N THR A 45 -4.76 -12.40 -3.58
CA THR A 45 -6.14 -11.97 -3.35
C THR A 45 -6.73 -12.69 -2.14
N PHE A 46 -7.43 -11.96 -1.30
CA PHE A 46 -8.07 -12.51 -0.11
C PHE A 46 -9.35 -11.73 0.22
N TYR A 47 -10.22 -12.36 1.01
CA TYR A 47 -11.43 -11.70 1.48
C TYR A 47 -11.08 -10.82 2.67
N GLY A 48 -11.56 -9.59 2.67
CA GLY A 48 -11.30 -8.66 3.75
C GLY A 48 -11.64 -7.24 3.38
N LYS A 49 -11.28 -6.32 4.28
CA LYS A 49 -11.52 -4.89 4.11
C LYS A 49 -10.20 -4.14 4.13
N LEU A 50 -10.13 -3.11 3.31
CA LEU A 50 -8.92 -2.29 3.22
C LEU A 50 -8.62 -1.59 4.55
N ASP A 51 -9.64 -1.18 5.30
CA ASP A 51 -9.44 -0.55 6.61
C ASP A 51 -8.74 -1.49 7.59
N THR A 52 -9.09 -2.77 7.57
CA THR A 52 -8.44 -3.77 8.42
C THR A 52 -6.98 -3.92 8.05
N VAL A 53 -6.70 -3.98 6.75
CA VAL A 53 -5.32 -4.08 6.25
C VAL A 53 -4.52 -2.85 6.67
N ALA A 54 -5.10 -1.66 6.53
CA ALA A 54 -4.44 -0.42 6.91
C ALA A 54 -4.02 -0.42 8.38
N ALA A 55 -4.88 -0.93 9.26
CA ALA A 55 -4.56 -1.04 10.68
C ALA A 55 -3.43 -2.04 10.94
N GLU A 56 -3.39 -3.12 10.18
CA GLU A 56 -2.38 -4.16 10.34
C GLU A 56 -0.99 -3.76 9.83
N VAL A 57 -0.94 -3.06 8.70
CA VAL A 57 0.35 -2.71 8.08
C VAL A 57 0.94 -1.40 8.60
N GLY A 58 0.12 -0.54 9.20
CA GLY A 58 0.60 0.64 9.91
C GLY A 58 1.14 1.76 9.05
N ALA A 59 2.13 2.48 9.59
CA ALA A 59 2.58 3.77 9.07
C ALA A 59 3.36 3.72 7.76
N ASP A 60 3.77 2.56 7.31
CA ASP A 60 4.48 2.43 6.02
C ASP A 60 3.56 2.60 4.82
N PHE A 61 2.25 2.61 5.06
CA PHE A 61 1.25 2.73 4.00
C PHE A 61 0.36 3.94 4.23
N VAL A 62 -0.15 4.49 3.14
CA VAL A 62 -1.06 5.62 3.20
C VAL A 62 -2.28 5.35 2.31
N ARG A 63 -3.46 5.74 2.82
CA ARG A 63 -4.68 5.65 2.04
C ARG A 63 -4.70 6.79 1.02
N ILE A 64 -4.76 6.45 -0.25
CA ILE A 64 -4.78 7.46 -1.33
C ILE A 64 -6.12 7.53 -2.04
N HIS A 65 -6.96 6.54 -1.79
CA HIS A 65 -8.26 6.44 -2.44
C HIS A 65 -9.12 5.48 -1.62
N GLN A 66 -10.43 5.53 -1.80
CA GLN A 66 -11.32 4.60 -1.11
C GLN A 66 -10.90 3.15 -1.34
N ARG A 67 -10.32 2.85 -2.49
CA ARG A 67 -9.95 1.49 -2.89
C ARG A 67 -8.45 1.20 -2.87
N TYR A 68 -7.59 2.19 -2.59
CA TYR A 68 -6.14 2.01 -2.68
C TYR A 68 -5.42 2.40 -1.42
N LEU A 69 -4.51 1.54 -1.00
CA LEU A 69 -3.61 1.76 0.12
C LEU A 69 -2.20 1.49 -0.40
N VAL A 70 -1.36 2.51 -0.50
CA VAL A 70 -0.05 2.41 -1.16
C VAL A 70 1.09 2.50 -0.13
N ARG A 71 2.15 1.71 -0.37
CA ARG A 71 3.36 1.83 0.45
C ARG A 71 4.13 3.09 0.04
N THR A 72 4.42 3.95 1.00
CA THR A 72 5.05 5.24 0.72
C THR A 72 6.40 5.08 0.02
N GLY A 73 7.17 4.07 0.42
CA GLY A 73 8.47 3.80 -0.20
C GLY A 73 8.42 3.34 -1.65
N ALA A 74 7.26 2.91 -2.13
CA ALA A 74 7.08 2.48 -3.53
C ALA A 74 6.75 3.64 -4.46
N VAL A 75 6.43 4.81 -3.90
CA VAL A 75 5.99 5.97 -4.68
C VAL A 75 7.19 6.79 -5.13
N ASP A 76 7.24 7.08 -6.42
CA ASP A 76 8.23 7.99 -6.99
C ASP A 76 7.77 9.45 -6.84
N ARG A 77 6.51 9.74 -7.20
CA ARG A 77 5.99 11.10 -7.16
C ARG A 77 4.47 11.15 -7.19
N MET A 78 3.93 12.30 -6.84
CA MET A 78 2.52 12.62 -7.07
C MET A 78 2.44 13.57 -8.26
N GLU A 79 1.53 13.28 -9.18
CA GLU A 79 1.44 14.04 -10.42
C GLU A 79 0.01 13.97 -10.95
N GLY A 80 -0.61 15.15 -11.16
CA GLY A 80 -1.92 15.22 -11.80
C GLY A 80 -3.04 14.46 -11.08
N GLY A 81 -3.04 14.43 -9.76
CA GLY A 81 -4.06 13.72 -9.01
C GLY A 81 -3.83 12.21 -8.93
N GLU A 82 -2.63 11.77 -9.24
CA GLU A 82 -2.23 10.37 -9.17
C GLU A 82 -0.91 10.23 -8.43
N VAL A 83 -0.65 9.03 -7.91
CA VAL A 83 0.71 8.66 -7.51
C VAL A 83 1.31 7.82 -8.63
N VAL A 84 2.59 8.06 -8.88
CA VAL A 84 3.35 7.28 -9.85
C VAL A 84 4.36 6.46 -9.06
N LEU A 85 4.27 5.15 -9.20
CA LEU A 85 5.18 4.24 -8.52
C LEU A 85 6.52 4.21 -9.24
N ARG A 86 7.55 3.73 -8.54
CA ARG A 86 8.90 3.66 -9.11
C ARG A 86 8.99 2.79 -10.36
N ASP A 87 8.07 1.82 -10.50
CA ASP A 87 8.01 0.97 -11.68
C ASP A 87 7.14 1.54 -12.80
N GLY A 88 6.61 2.74 -12.62
CA GLY A 88 5.81 3.43 -13.63
C GLY A 88 4.31 3.26 -13.51
N ARG A 89 3.83 2.42 -12.62
CA ARG A 89 2.38 2.26 -12.41
C ARG A 89 1.78 3.55 -11.85
N ARG A 90 0.54 3.83 -12.24
CA ARG A 90 -0.18 5.00 -11.77
C ARG A 90 -1.43 4.59 -11.01
N LEU A 91 -1.66 5.22 -9.86
CA LEU A 91 -2.82 4.97 -9.02
C LEU A 91 -3.54 6.28 -8.75
N PRO A 92 -4.88 6.28 -8.71
CA PRO A 92 -5.63 7.52 -8.47
C PRO A 92 -5.54 7.95 -7.01
N VAL A 93 -5.50 9.25 -6.78
CA VAL A 93 -5.59 9.83 -5.44
C VAL A 93 -6.88 10.63 -5.39
N SER A 94 -7.80 10.26 -4.50
CA SER A 94 -9.04 11.01 -4.35
C SER A 94 -8.77 12.38 -3.77
N ARG A 95 -9.63 13.36 -4.05
CA ARG A 95 -9.47 14.72 -3.54
C ARG A 95 -9.34 14.76 -2.03
N SER A 96 -10.16 13.99 -1.34
CA SER A 96 -10.15 13.97 0.13
C SER A 96 -8.87 13.37 0.69
N CYS A 97 -8.18 12.53 -0.07
CA CYS A 97 -6.95 11.89 0.38
C CYS A 97 -5.68 12.65 0.01
N GLN A 98 -5.76 13.62 -0.90
CA GLN A 98 -4.57 14.35 -1.36
C GLN A 98 -3.74 14.99 -0.25
N PRO A 99 -4.34 15.74 0.69
CA PRO A 99 -3.55 16.35 1.76
C PRO A 99 -2.83 15.32 2.63
N SER A 100 -3.53 14.25 3.01
CA SER A 100 -2.95 13.19 3.84
C SER A 100 -1.84 12.45 3.11
N ALA A 101 -2.05 12.18 1.82
CA ALA A 101 -1.06 11.49 0.99
C ALA A 101 0.21 12.32 0.86
N LEU A 102 0.07 13.61 0.56
CA LEU A 102 1.20 14.51 0.42
C LEU A 102 1.99 14.61 1.72
N LEU A 103 1.28 14.71 2.83
CA LEU A 103 1.92 14.76 4.15
C LEU A 103 2.68 13.49 4.46
N ALA A 104 2.11 12.33 4.15
CA ALA A 104 2.75 11.04 4.37
C ALA A 104 4.03 10.90 3.54
N PHE A 105 4.01 11.33 2.29
CA PHE A 105 5.18 11.27 1.43
C PHE A 105 6.28 12.22 1.89
N THR A 106 5.91 13.40 2.37
CA THR A 106 6.87 14.36 2.93
C THR A 106 7.55 13.79 4.18
N ARG A 107 6.77 13.17 5.06
CA ARG A 107 7.32 12.53 6.27
C ARG A 107 8.25 11.39 5.93
N ALA A 108 7.88 10.55 4.98
CA ALA A 108 8.71 9.43 4.56
C ALA A 108 10.07 9.91 4.04
N GLU A 109 10.08 11.00 3.29
CA GLU A 109 11.32 11.59 2.78
C GLU A 109 12.21 12.11 3.91
N LEU A 110 11.61 12.77 4.90
CA LEU A 110 12.37 13.32 6.04
C LEU A 110 12.91 12.20 6.95
N GLU A 111 12.21 11.11 7.06
CA GLU A 111 12.61 9.99 7.91
C GLU A 111 13.51 9.00 7.20
N GLY A 112 13.49 9.03 5.90
CA GLY A 112 14.24 8.12 5.06
C GLY A 112 15.62 8.60 4.76
#